data_005c2bdef7b1dad22cbc1c999069a464
#
_entry.id   005c2bdef7b1dad22cbc1c999069a464
#
_cell.length_a   1.000
_cell.length_b   1.000
_cell.length_c   1.000
_cell.angle_alpha   90.00
_cell.angle_beta   90.00
_cell.angle_gamma   90.00
#
_symmetry.space_group_name_H-M   'P 1'
#
loop_
_entity.id
_entity.type
_entity.pdbx_description
1 polymer ?
#
loop_
_entity_poly.entity_id
_entity_poly.type
_entity_poly.pdbx_seq_one_letter_code
_entity_poly.pdbx_strand_id
1 'polypeptide(L)'
;MAELQVIDEIVEELHKIRGVDLPKICLKMIVLSYMMYCANTFDFKYKNEDGQEIRLNSGCIILCQKGSGKSRTLRALKQIFVCVDEERIARYNRALSLHSKFLAKSEIPLTDSQKKEVELAYQELGREPITTFDDPITSKGLCETYAQIKKYYTNNLLFTVDEAGDRLFRDAFSANPSISAKEFVAAINQLFDGYCGMGKSKTSRAEGITSQYNVGANFIFVSTAEFLKDWQVQQRYQSSFEGGIARRLLYVNCPPIDKLHT
;
A
#
# COMPACT_ATOMS: atom_id res chain seq x y z
N MET A 1 11.72 22.70 8.99
CA MET A 1 12.90 22.10 9.64
C MET A 1 12.55 21.07 10.69
N ALA A 2 11.52 21.25 11.53
CA ALA A 2 11.11 20.26 12.54
C ALA A 2 10.66 18.92 11.96
N GLU A 3 10.00 18.89 10.81
CA GLU A 3 9.49 17.65 10.18
C GLU A 3 10.61 16.72 9.67
N LEU A 4 11.72 17.28 9.18
CA LEU A 4 12.89 16.50 8.78
C LEU A 4 13.60 15.87 9.99
N GLN A 5 13.52 16.53 11.15
CA GLN A 5 14.12 16.06 12.38
C GLN A 5 13.48 14.74 12.86
N VAL A 6 12.14 14.61 12.78
CA VAL A 6 11.42 13.38 13.18
C VAL A 6 11.83 12.19 12.32
N ILE A 7 11.99 12.40 11.01
CA ILE A 7 12.46 11.32 10.11
C ILE A 7 13.87 10.88 10.50
N ASP A 8 14.75 11.84 10.78
CA ASP A 8 16.14 11.54 11.18
C ASP A 8 16.19 10.80 12.52
N GLU A 9 15.36 11.18 13.48
CA GLU A 9 15.26 10.47 14.78
C GLU A 9 14.79 9.01 14.59
N ILE A 10 13.75 8.76 13.79
CA ILE A 10 13.30 7.40 13.50
C ILE A 10 14.40 6.59 12.79
N VAL A 11 15.10 7.20 11.85
CA VAL A 11 16.21 6.54 11.14
C VAL A 11 17.35 6.17 12.08
N GLU A 12 17.71 7.06 13.02
CA GLU A 12 18.73 6.76 14.03
C GLU A 12 18.30 5.60 14.96
N GLU A 13 17.02 5.55 15.35
CA GLU A 13 16.50 4.42 16.16
C GLU A 13 16.54 3.10 15.36
N LEU A 14 16.19 3.13 14.08
CA LEU A 14 16.26 1.95 13.22
C LEU A 14 17.70 1.45 13.07
N HIS A 15 18.69 2.36 12.97
CA HIS A 15 20.11 1.98 12.91
C HIS A 15 20.65 1.33 14.18
N LYS A 16 20.04 1.56 15.34
CA LYS A 16 20.42 0.89 16.59
C LYS A 16 19.98 -0.57 16.62
N ILE A 17 19.09 -0.97 15.74
CA ILE A 17 18.59 -2.35 15.69
C ILE A 17 19.66 -3.25 15.08
N ARG A 18 20.12 -4.25 15.83
CA ARG A 18 21.14 -5.20 15.37
C ARG A 18 20.72 -5.86 14.06
N GLY A 19 21.57 -5.73 13.02
CA GLY A 19 21.36 -6.31 11.69
C GLY A 19 20.41 -5.51 10.81
N VAL A 20 20.27 -4.20 11.06
CA VAL A 20 19.76 -3.20 10.14
C VAL A 20 20.95 -2.42 9.59
N ASP A 21 21.46 -2.84 8.44
CA ASP A 21 22.66 -2.28 7.80
C ASP A 21 22.29 -1.55 6.50
N LEU A 22 21.04 -1.07 6.39
CA LEU A 22 20.59 -0.27 5.25
C LEU A 22 21.20 1.14 5.31
N PRO A 23 21.66 1.69 4.18
CA PRO A 23 22.06 3.09 4.11
C PRO A 23 20.98 4.03 4.62
N LYS A 24 21.37 5.12 5.30
CA LYS A 24 20.41 6.11 5.87
C LYS A 24 19.41 6.62 4.85
N ILE A 25 19.84 6.82 3.59
CA ILE A 25 18.94 7.27 2.53
C ILE A 25 17.81 6.27 2.28
N CYS A 26 18.09 4.96 2.30
CA CYS A 26 17.07 3.93 2.13
C CYS A 26 16.09 3.93 3.28
N LEU A 27 16.58 4.04 4.51
CA LEU A 27 15.75 4.11 5.70
C LEU A 27 14.85 5.35 5.65
N LYS A 28 15.40 6.52 5.27
CA LYS A 28 14.62 7.76 5.11
C LYS A 28 13.47 7.58 4.12
N MET A 29 13.73 6.94 2.98
CA MET A 29 12.69 6.71 1.96
C MET A 29 11.60 5.77 2.45
N ILE A 30 11.95 4.69 3.15
CA ILE A 30 10.99 3.76 3.74
C ILE A 30 10.15 4.47 4.81
N VAL A 31 10.81 5.19 5.73
CA VAL A 31 10.14 5.95 6.80
C VAL A 31 9.18 6.99 6.21
N LEU A 32 9.63 7.76 5.21
CA LEU A 32 8.81 8.76 4.55
C LEU A 32 7.57 8.14 3.90
N SER A 33 7.73 7.02 3.18
CA SER A 33 6.59 6.32 2.56
C SER A 33 5.61 5.81 3.60
N TYR A 34 6.09 5.34 4.74
CA TYR A 34 5.25 4.90 5.85
C TYR A 34 4.51 6.08 6.52
N MET A 35 5.20 7.19 6.74
CA MET A 35 4.58 8.40 7.30
C MET A 35 3.49 8.97 6.38
N MET A 36 3.70 8.93 5.07
CA MET A 36 2.67 9.35 4.11
C MET A 36 1.46 8.42 4.14
N TYR A 37 1.66 7.11 4.32
CA TYR A 37 0.57 6.18 4.58
C TYR A 37 -0.21 6.57 5.85
N CYS A 38 0.50 6.84 6.94
CA CYS A 38 -0.12 7.28 8.19
C CYS A 38 -0.93 8.58 7.99
N ALA A 39 -0.35 9.57 7.34
CA ALA A 39 -1.02 10.83 7.04
C ALA A 39 -2.30 10.63 6.22
N ASN A 40 -2.25 9.82 5.16
CA ASN A 40 -3.43 9.47 4.37
C ASN A 40 -4.50 8.73 5.19
N THR A 41 -4.09 7.89 6.14
CA THR A 41 -5.01 7.18 7.05
C THR A 41 -5.81 8.14 7.92
N PHE A 42 -5.22 9.31 8.26
CA PHE A 42 -5.88 10.39 8.98
C PHE A 42 -6.51 11.45 8.06
N ASP A 43 -6.63 11.16 6.77
CA ASP A 43 -7.22 12.03 5.73
C ASP A 43 -6.48 13.37 5.53
N PHE A 44 -5.18 13.40 5.81
CA PHE A 44 -4.35 14.55 5.44
C PHE A 44 -4.20 14.62 3.93
N LYS A 45 -4.34 15.83 3.41
CA LYS A 45 -4.25 16.12 1.98
C LYS A 45 -3.38 17.35 1.76
N TYR A 46 -2.68 17.36 0.65
CA TYR A 46 -1.97 18.53 0.17
C TYR A 46 -2.86 19.32 -0.80
N LYS A 47 -2.87 20.63 -0.68
CA LYS A 47 -3.47 21.51 -1.69
C LYS A 47 -2.38 22.00 -2.63
N ASN A 48 -2.51 21.69 -3.91
CA ASN A 48 -1.61 22.23 -4.93
C ASN A 48 -1.89 23.72 -5.18
N GLU A 49 -1.11 24.35 -6.07
CA GLU A 49 -1.23 25.76 -6.41
C GLU A 49 -2.62 26.11 -6.98
N ASP A 50 -3.29 25.16 -7.63
CA ASP A 50 -4.63 25.30 -8.18
C ASP A 50 -5.74 25.08 -7.12
N GLY A 51 -5.37 24.83 -5.87
CA GLY A 51 -6.30 24.56 -4.77
C GLY A 51 -6.91 23.15 -4.77
N GLN A 52 -6.45 22.25 -5.63
CA GLN A 52 -6.91 20.86 -5.66
C GLN A 52 -6.31 20.08 -4.49
N GLU A 53 -7.15 19.30 -3.82
CA GLU A 53 -6.72 18.39 -2.78
C GLU A 53 -6.11 17.13 -3.38
N ILE A 54 -4.86 16.88 -3.08
CA ILE A 54 -4.08 15.72 -3.54
C ILE A 54 -3.75 14.86 -2.34
N ARG A 55 -3.91 13.54 -2.48
CA ARG A 55 -3.45 12.56 -1.48
C ARG A 55 -1.95 12.42 -1.50
N LEU A 56 -1.38 12.10 -0.35
CA LEU A 56 0.05 11.87 -0.17
C LEU A 56 0.46 10.45 -0.62
N ASN A 57 0.11 10.10 -1.87
CA ASN A 57 0.55 8.84 -2.45
C ASN A 57 2.05 8.85 -2.62
N SER A 58 2.70 7.80 -2.18
CA SER A 58 4.15 7.67 -2.25
C SER A 58 4.56 6.22 -2.44
N GLY A 59 5.79 6.02 -2.83
CA GLY A 59 6.36 4.69 -2.81
C GLY A 59 7.85 4.70 -3.08
N CYS A 60 8.50 3.62 -2.66
CA CYS A 60 9.91 3.41 -2.91
C CYS A 60 10.19 1.98 -3.35
N ILE A 61 11.21 1.85 -4.21
CA ILE A 61 11.83 0.58 -4.58
C ILE A 61 13.28 0.64 -4.11
N ILE A 62 13.64 -0.26 -3.20
CA ILE A 62 14.96 -0.32 -2.62
C ILE A 62 15.60 -1.67 -2.94
N LEU A 63 16.66 -1.61 -3.73
CA LEU A 63 17.47 -2.78 -4.06
C LEU A 63 18.73 -2.77 -3.24
N CYS A 64 18.89 -3.75 -2.35
CA CYS A 64 20.04 -3.90 -1.47
C CYS A 64 20.51 -5.35 -1.45
N GLN A 65 21.71 -5.56 -0.98
CA GLN A 65 22.25 -6.90 -0.80
C GLN A 65 21.42 -7.76 0.16
N LYS A 66 21.56 -9.08 0.00
CA LYS A 66 21.04 -10.05 0.96
C LYS A 66 21.70 -9.82 2.32
N GLY A 67 20.91 -9.89 3.39
CA GLY A 67 21.41 -9.69 4.75
C GLY A 67 21.47 -8.24 5.24
N SER A 68 21.15 -7.24 4.40
CA SER A 68 21.18 -5.81 4.78
C SER A 68 20.07 -5.38 5.78
N GLY A 69 19.26 -6.31 6.28
CA GLY A 69 18.25 -6.00 7.30
C GLY A 69 16.91 -5.47 6.78
N LYS A 70 16.62 -5.58 5.46
CA LYS A 70 15.36 -5.13 4.84
C LYS A 70 14.11 -5.58 5.60
N SER A 71 13.94 -6.87 5.77
CA SER A 71 12.77 -7.45 6.47
C SER A 71 12.70 -7.04 7.94
N ARG A 72 13.86 -6.83 8.60
CA ARG A 72 13.91 -6.32 9.99
C ARG A 72 13.43 -4.88 10.05
N THR A 73 13.85 -4.05 9.10
CA THR A 73 13.40 -2.65 9.00
C THR A 73 11.88 -2.57 8.84
N LEU A 74 11.30 -3.35 7.92
CA LEU A 74 9.85 -3.37 7.73
C LEU A 74 9.11 -3.81 9.00
N ARG A 75 9.63 -4.82 9.69
CA ARG A 75 9.05 -5.29 10.96
C ARG A 75 9.13 -4.26 12.07
N ALA A 76 10.28 -3.59 12.20
CA ALA A 76 10.49 -2.55 13.20
C ALA A 76 9.54 -1.36 12.95
N LEU A 77 9.36 -0.96 11.71
CA LEU A 77 8.41 0.11 11.36
C LEU A 77 6.97 -0.24 11.72
N LYS A 78 6.53 -1.47 11.47
CA LYS A 78 5.20 -1.92 11.92
C LYS A 78 5.03 -1.76 13.45
N GLN A 79 6.09 -1.98 14.22
CA GLN A 79 6.05 -1.77 15.69
C GLN A 79 6.06 -0.29 16.09
N ILE A 80 6.87 0.54 15.43
CA ILE A 80 6.93 1.99 15.70
C ILE A 80 5.57 2.66 15.42
N PHE A 81 4.90 2.24 14.35
CA PHE A 81 3.63 2.83 13.92
C PHE A 81 2.39 2.03 14.36
N VAL A 82 2.52 1.14 15.34
CA VAL A 82 1.40 0.32 15.84
C VAL A 82 0.21 1.17 16.31
N CYS A 83 0.47 2.35 16.87
CA CYS A 83 -0.58 3.27 17.30
C CYS A 83 -1.50 3.75 16.15
N VAL A 84 -0.99 3.77 14.91
CA VAL A 84 -1.82 4.09 13.73
C VAL A 84 -2.81 2.98 13.44
N ASP A 85 -2.39 1.73 13.56
CA ASP A 85 -3.26 0.56 13.40
C ASP A 85 -4.29 0.47 14.54
N GLU A 86 -3.87 0.76 15.77
CA GLU A 86 -4.79 0.81 16.94
C GLU A 86 -5.87 1.88 16.77
N GLU A 87 -5.51 3.10 16.34
CA GLU A 87 -6.49 4.15 16.07
C GLU A 87 -7.41 3.78 14.91
N ARG A 88 -6.90 3.14 13.86
CA ARG A 88 -7.68 2.62 12.75
C ARG A 88 -8.72 1.60 13.22
N ILE A 89 -8.31 0.64 14.06
CA ILE A 89 -9.20 -0.35 14.65
C ILE A 89 -10.24 0.33 15.55
N ALA A 90 -9.84 1.30 16.34
CA ALA A 90 -10.75 2.06 17.20
C ALA A 90 -11.81 2.82 16.39
N ARG A 91 -11.45 3.42 15.25
CA ARG A 91 -12.40 4.07 14.33
C ARG A 91 -13.38 3.07 13.74
N TYR A 92 -12.90 1.93 13.30
CA TYR A 92 -13.72 0.84 12.78
C TYR A 92 -14.75 0.37 13.84
N ASN A 93 -14.30 0.10 15.07
CA ASN A 93 -15.17 -0.31 16.16
C ASN A 93 -16.20 0.77 16.54
N ARG A 94 -15.83 2.06 16.48
CA ARG A 94 -16.79 3.17 16.66
C ARG A 94 -17.85 3.18 15.56
N ALA A 95 -17.47 2.99 14.30
CA ALA A 95 -18.41 2.92 13.19
C ALA A 95 -19.37 1.71 13.33
N LEU A 96 -18.86 0.55 13.75
CA LEU A 96 -19.67 -0.62 14.08
C LEU A 96 -20.71 -0.33 15.17
N SER A 97 -20.26 0.28 16.27
CA SER A 97 -21.13 0.63 17.40
C SER A 97 -22.22 1.64 17.02
N LEU A 98 -21.91 2.63 16.18
CA LEU A 98 -22.90 3.59 15.69
C LEU A 98 -23.91 2.91 14.78
N HIS A 99 -23.46 2.01 13.91
CA HIS A 99 -24.37 1.28 13.02
C HIS A 99 -25.33 0.36 13.81
N SER A 100 -24.81 -0.37 14.79
CA SER A 100 -25.65 -1.22 15.66
C SER A 100 -26.67 -0.42 16.48
N LYS A 101 -26.29 0.76 16.99
CA LYS A 101 -27.22 1.67 17.70
C LYS A 101 -28.29 2.24 16.77
N PHE A 102 -27.96 2.53 15.53
CA PHE A 102 -28.91 3.00 14.52
C PHE A 102 -29.95 1.93 14.22
N LEU A 103 -29.54 0.67 14.07
CA LEU A 103 -30.41 -0.47 13.83
C LEU A 103 -31.34 -0.75 15.03
N ALA A 104 -30.82 -0.62 16.25
CA ALA A 104 -31.61 -0.84 17.47
C ALA A 104 -32.65 0.25 17.74
N LYS A 105 -32.51 1.45 17.13
CA LYS A 105 -33.43 2.59 17.28
C LYS A 105 -34.49 2.69 16.18
N SER A 106 -34.42 1.85 15.15
CA SER A 106 -35.46 1.85 14.10
C SER A 106 -36.75 1.23 14.66
N GLU A 107 -37.70 2.07 15.04
CA GLU A 107 -39.04 1.67 15.51
C GLU A 107 -39.94 1.05 14.41
N ILE A 108 -39.45 1.06 13.17
CA ILE A 108 -40.16 0.49 12.02
C ILE A 108 -39.77 -0.97 11.87
N PRO A 109 -40.73 -1.91 11.87
CA PRO A 109 -40.43 -3.33 11.66
C PRO A 109 -39.82 -3.52 10.27
N LEU A 110 -38.55 -3.97 10.26
CA LEU A 110 -37.84 -4.28 9.03
C LEU A 110 -38.52 -5.43 8.28
N THR A 111 -38.67 -5.27 6.98
CA THR A 111 -39.09 -6.39 6.11
C THR A 111 -38.01 -7.49 6.12
N ASP A 112 -38.39 -8.72 5.78
CA ASP A 112 -37.44 -9.85 5.77
C ASP A 112 -36.26 -9.63 4.80
N SER A 113 -36.46 -8.90 3.71
CA SER A 113 -35.41 -8.48 2.80
C SER A 113 -34.42 -7.51 3.47
N GLN A 114 -34.94 -6.52 4.21
CA GLN A 114 -34.12 -5.55 4.95
C GLN A 114 -33.36 -6.19 6.12
N LYS A 115 -33.99 -7.17 6.82
CA LYS A 115 -33.30 -7.97 7.85
C LYS A 115 -32.12 -8.73 7.27
N LYS A 116 -32.29 -9.33 6.09
CA LYS A 116 -31.24 -10.06 5.40
C LYS A 116 -30.11 -9.17 4.90
N GLU A 117 -30.42 -7.97 4.40
CA GLU A 117 -29.42 -6.94 4.06
C GLU A 117 -28.63 -6.47 5.27
N VAL A 118 -29.32 -6.26 6.39
CA VAL A 118 -28.69 -5.89 7.67
C VAL A 118 -27.79 -6.98 8.18
N GLU A 119 -28.20 -8.24 8.10
CA GLU A 119 -27.42 -9.40 8.54
C GLU A 119 -26.19 -9.61 7.65
N LEU A 120 -26.33 -9.45 6.34
CA LEU A 120 -25.20 -9.46 5.39
C LEU A 120 -24.24 -8.29 5.65
N ALA A 121 -24.75 -7.08 5.86
CA ALA A 121 -23.94 -5.94 6.23
C ALA A 121 -23.22 -6.14 7.56
N TYR A 122 -23.84 -6.83 8.52
CA TYR A 122 -23.24 -7.17 9.82
C TYR A 122 -22.14 -8.24 9.67
N GLN A 123 -22.36 -9.21 8.80
CA GLN A 123 -21.35 -10.24 8.48
C GLN A 123 -20.15 -9.64 7.71
N GLU A 124 -20.40 -8.68 6.81
CA GLU A 124 -19.35 -7.92 6.12
C GLU A 124 -18.60 -6.98 7.08
N LEU A 125 -19.31 -6.33 8.00
CA LEU A 125 -18.74 -5.46 9.04
C LEU A 125 -17.96 -6.24 10.09
N GLY A 126 -18.28 -7.50 10.34
CA GLY A 126 -17.57 -8.36 11.30
C GLY A 126 -16.16 -8.75 10.87
N ARG A 127 -15.75 -8.43 9.65
CA ARG A 127 -14.39 -8.66 9.17
C ARG A 127 -13.63 -7.35 9.18
N GLU A 128 -12.62 -7.25 10.04
CA GLU A 128 -11.68 -6.12 10.01
C GLU A 128 -11.07 -6.00 8.61
N PRO A 129 -11.23 -4.85 7.94
CA PRO A 129 -10.72 -4.71 6.58
C PRO A 129 -9.20 -4.64 6.58
N ILE A 130 -8.62 -5.40 5.68
CA ILE A 130 -7.17 -5.42 5.47
C ILE A 130 -6.77 -4.15 4.73
N THR A 131 -5.84 -3.38 5.30
CA THR A 131 -5.29 -2.16 4.69
C THR A 131 -3.81 -2.25 4.37
N THR A 132 -3.15 -3.32 4.79
CA THR A 132 -1.73 -3.58 4.53
C THR A 132 -1.57 -4.91 3.81
N PHE A 133 -0.84 -4.91 2.71
CA PHE A 133 -0.62 -6.08 1.86
C PHE A 133 0.87 -6.36 1.71
N ASP A 134 1.23 -7.61 1.88
CA ASP A 134 2.61 -8.10 1.70
C ASP A 134 2.77 -8.81 0.33
N ASP A 135 1.71 -8.96 -0.43
CA ASP A 135 1.66 -9.63 -1.74
C ASP A 135 0.91 -8.82 -2.80
N PRO A 136 1.20 -9.06 -4.09
CA PRO A 136 0.41 -8.52 -5.20
C PRO A 136 -1.05 -8.97 -5.14
N ILE A 137 -1.95 -8.07 -5.50
CA ILE A 137 -3.39 -8.32 -5.53
C ILE A 137 -3.96 -7.97 -6.91
N THR A 138 -4.95 -8.69 -7.37
CA THR A 138 -5.61 -8.43 -8.67
C THR A 138 -6.37 -7.11 -8.67
N SER A 139 -6.60 -6.54 -9.83
CA SER A 139 -7.41 -5.32 -9.98
C SER A 139 -8.81 -5.47 -9.38
N LYS A 140 -9.42 -6.67 -9.51
CA LYS A 140 -10.70 -7.00 -8.87
C LYS A 140 -10.59 -6.93 -7.36
N GLY A 141 -9.62 -7.64 -6.77
CA GLY A 141 -9.39 -7.64 -5.33
C GLY A 141 -9.11 -6.24 -4.77
N LEU A 142 -8.38 -5.40 -5.51
CA LEU A 142 -8.15 -3.99 -5.15
C LEU A 142 -9.45 -3.20 -5.09
N CYS A 143 -10.30 -3.30 -6.13
CA CYS A 143 -11.56 -2.60 -6.17
C CYS A 143 -12.52 -3.03 -5.06
N GLU A 144 -12.59 -4.34 -4.77
CA GLU A 144 -13.36 -4.89 -3.66
C GLU A 144 -12.84 -4.38 -2.31
N THR A 145 -11.52 -4.40 -2.10
CA THR A 145 -10.90 -3.89 -0.88
C THR A 145 -11.21 -2.40 -0.67
N TYR A 146 -11.02 -1.56 -1.71
CA TYR A 146 -11.35 -0.14 -1.60
C TYR A 146 -12.83 0.11 -1.35
N ALA A 147 -13.72 -0.65 -1.97
CA ALA A 147 -15.17 -0.55 -1.72
C ALA A 147 -15.51 -0.84 -0.25
N GLN A 148 -14.84 -1.81 0.36
CA GLN A 148 -15.01 -2.14 1.78
C GLN A 148 -14.43 -1.06 2.70
N ILE A 149 -13.14 -0.72 2.55
CA ILE A 149 -12.48 0.21 3.48
C ILE A 149 -13.04 1.63 3.39
N LYS A 150 -13.38 2.10 2.19
CA LYS A 150 -13.91 3.44 1.96
C LYS A 150 -15.25 3.67 2.67
N LYS A 151 -16.02 2.63 2.83
CA LYS A 151 -17.33 2.67 3.49
C LYS A 151 -17.21 3.00 4.98
N TYR A 152 -16.08 2.65 5.61
CA TYR A 152 -15.99 2.64 7.07
C TYR A 152 -15.01 3.64 7.67
N TYR A 153 -13.83 3.92 7.06
CA TYR A 153 -12.87 4.77 7.76
C TYR A 153 -11.68 5.30 6.93
N THR A 154 -11.33 4.68 5.82
CA THR A 154 -10.20 5.12 4.99
C THR A 154 -10.38 4.69 3.55
N ASN A 155 -9.64 5.28 2.64
CA ASN A 155 -9.54 4.85 1.25
C ASN A 155 -8.06 4.74 0.83
N ASN A 156 -7.20 4.42 1.78
CA ASN A 156 -5.77 4.30 1.59
C ASN A 156 -5.28 2.89 1.93
N LEU A 157 -4.37 2.35 1.10
CA LEU A 157 -3.73 1.06 1.29
C LEU A 157 -2.21 1.22 1.40
N LEU A 158 -1.57 0.33 2.13
CA LEU A 158 -0.12 0.18 2.19
C LEU A 158 0.29 -1.18 1.62
N PHE A 159 1.21 -1.17 0.69
CA PHE A 159 1.85 -2.36 0.13
C PHE A 159 3.31 -2.44 0.60
N THR A 160 3.62 -3.45 1.39
CA THR A 160 4.97 -3.69 1.94
C THR A 160 5.49 -5.03 1.42
N VAL A 161 5.97 -5.07 0.18
CA VAL A 161 6.41 -6.32 -0.44
C VAL A 161 7.90 -6.53 -0.18
N ASP A 162 8.22 -7.47 0.70
CA ASP A 162 9.58 -7.97 0.90
C ASP A 162 9.94 -8.94 -0.23
N GLU A 163 11.19 -8.90 -0.68
CA GLU A 163 11.67 -9.63 -1.86
C GLU A 163 10.81 -9.36 -3.13
N ALA A 164 10.41 -8.11 -3.30
CA ALA A 164 9.54 -7.68 -4.42
C ALA A 164 10.13 -8.03 -5.81
N GLY A 165 11.45 -8.10 -5.93
CA GLY A 165 12.12 -8.54 -7.15
C GLY A 165 11.70 -9.92 -7.58
N ASP A 166 11.70 -10.89 -6.67
CA ASP A 166 11.35 -12.28 -6.97
C ASP A 166 9.83 -12.51 -6.92
N ARG A 167 9.14 -11.91 -5.96
CA ARG A 167 7.70 -12.13 -5.74
C ARG A 167 6.80 -11.38 -6.70
N LEU A 168 7.26 -10.24 -7.25
CA LEU A 168 6.46 -9.38 -8.11
C LEU A 168 7.16 -9.10 -9.44
N PHE A 169 8.34 -8.46 -9.42
CA PHE A 169 8.90 -7.89 -10.64
C PHE A 169 9.43 -8.95 -11.61
N ARG A 170 10.03 -10.04 -11.12
CA ARG A 170 10.46 -11.15 -11.98
C ARG A 170 9.29 -11.75 -12.74
N ASP A 171 8.15 -11.98 -12.08
CA ASP A 171 6.96 -12.50 -12.71
C ASP A 171 6.33 -11.46 -13.64
N ALA A 172 6.09 -10.25 -13.17
CA ALA A 172 5.43 -9.19 -13.93
C ALA A 172 6.16 -8.82 -15.23
N PHE A 173 7.50 -8.94 -15.24
CA PHE A 173 8.36 -8.62 -16.39
C PHE A 173 8.89 -9.87 -17.11
N SER A 174 8.43 -11.06 -16.76
CA SER A 174 8.74 -12.30 -17.47
C SER A 174 8.14 -12.35 -18.89
N ALA A 175 8.50 -13.36 -19.66
CA ALA A 175 7.90 -13.57 -20.99
C ALA A 175 6.39 -13.86 -20.90
N ASN A 176 5.98 -14.59 -19.86
CA ASN A 176 4.60 -15.01 -19.62
C ASN A 176 4.19 -14.63 -18.18
N PRO A 177 3.91 -13.35 -17.91
CA PRO A 177 3.57 -12.90 -16.57
C PRO A 177 2.23 -13.46 -16.09
N SER A 178 2.12 -13.77 -14.81
CA SER A 178 0.83 -14.09 -14.20
C SER A 178 -0.13 -12.89 -14.32
N ILE A 179 -1.42 -13.19 -14.37
CA ILE A 179 -2.46 -12.15 -14.47
C ILE A 179 -2.36 -11.19 -13.30
N SER A 180 -2.20 -11.69 -12.08
CA SER A 180 -2.14 -10.88 -10.86
C SER A 180 -0.93 -9.94 -10.84
N ALA A 181 0.27 -10.40 -11.20
CA ALA A 181 1.47 -9.56 -11.23
C ALA A 181 1.37 -8.48 -12.30
N LYS A 182 0.88 -8.82 -13.50
CA LYS A 182 0.67 -7.88 -14.59
C LYS A 182 -0.37 -6.80 -14.25
N GLU A 183 -1.51 -7.22 -13.70
CA GLU A 183 -2.59 -6.30 -13.29
C GLU A 183 -2.13 -5.40 -12.14
N PHE A 184 -1.39 -5.93 -11.17
CA PHE A 184 -0.91 -5.15 -10.03
C PHE A 184 0.07 -4.06 -10.48
N VAL A 185 1.05 -4.39 -11.32
CA VAL A 185 1.99 -3.38 -11.87
C VAL A 185 1.25 -2.30 -12.67
N ALA A 186 0.25 -2.69 -13.45
CA ALA A 186 -0.59 -1.72 -14.16
C ALA A 186 -1.41 -0.85 -13.20
N ALA A 187 -1.88 -1.43 -12.10
CA ALA A 187 -2.65 -0.72 -11.08
C ALA A 187 -1.81 0.31 -10.30
N ILE A 188 -0.50 0.09 -10.11
CA ILE A 188 0.37 1.05 -9.40
C ILE A 188 0.20 2.46 -9.98
N ASN A 189 0.26 2.61 -11.29
CA ASN A 189 0.12 3.91 -11.95
C ASN A 189 -1.26 4.54 -11.68
N GLN A 190 -2.32 3.76 -11.76
CA GLN A 190 -3.69 4.21 -11.53
C GLN A 190 -3.90 4.63 -10.06
N LEU A 191 -3.35 3.87 -9.13
CA LEU A 191 -3.46 4.15 -7.69
C LEU A 191 -2.75 5.46 -7.31
N PHE A 192 -1.61 5.76 -7.93
CA PHE A 192 -0.97 7.07 -7.75
C PHE A 192 -1.84 8.22 -8.25
N ASP A 193 -2.61 8.00 -9.30
CA ASP A 193 -3.55 8.98 -9.86
C ASP A 193 -4.89 9.02 -9.09
N GLY A 194 -4.98 8.32 -7.97
CA GLY A 194 -6.19 8.28 -7.12
C GLY A 194 -7.34 7.43 -7.69
N TYR A 195 -7.04 6.51 -8.57
CA TYR A 195 -8.00 5.67 -9.26
C TYR A 195 -7.64 4.20 -9.14
N CYS A 196 -8.65 3.34 -8.98
CA CYS A 196 -8.52 1.90 -9.09
C CYS A 196 -9.52 1.40 -10.12
N GLY A 197 -9.00 1.08 -11.33
CA GLY A 197 -9.85 0.68 -12.46
C GLY A 197 -10.03 -0.82 -12.54
N MET A 198 -11.28 -1.22 -12.74
CA MET A 198 -11.58 -2.56 -13.25
C MET A 198 -11.26 -2.58 -14.74
N GLY A 199 -10.42 -3.52 -15.17
CA GLY A 199 -10.21 -3.79 -16.59
C GLY A 199 -11.54 -3.99 -17.32
N LYS A 200 -11.53 -3.95 -18.65
CA LYS A 200 -12.75 -4.10 -19.49
C LYS A 200 -13.40 -5.51 -19.43
N SER A 201 -13.12 -6.30 -18.38
CA SER A 201 -13.67 -7.63 -18.20
C SER A 201 -15.21 -7.57 -18.06
N LYS A 202 -15.91 -8.29 -18.93
CA LYS A 202 -17.37 -8.41 -18.87
C LYS A 202 -17.85 -9.09 -17.58
N THR A 203 -17.05 -9.99 -17.03
CA THR A 203 -17.35 -10.76 -15.81
C THR A 203 -17.43 -9.86 -14.59
N SER A 204 -16.52 -8.89 -14.45
CA SER A 204 -16.48 -7.97 -13.32
C SER A 204 -17.72 -7.05 -13.26
N ARG A 205 -18.27 -6.68 -14.41
CA ARG A 205 -19.51 -5.90 -14.48
C ARG A 205 -20.74 -6.69 -14.07
N ALA A 206 -20.76 -7.99 -14.38
CA ALA A 206 -21.86 -8.88 -14.00
C ALA A 206 -21.90 -9.12 -12.48
N GLU A 207 -20.75 -9.03 -11.78
CA GLU A 207 -20.64 -9.18 -10.33
C GLU A 207 -20.90 -7.88 -9.56
N GLY A 208 -21.23 -6.77 -10.22
CA GLY A 208 -21.54 -5.48 -9.58
C GLY A 208 -20.31 -4.75 -9.00
N ILE A 209 -19.10 -5.22 -9.28
CA ILE A 209 -17.87 -4.58 -8.82
C ILE A 209 -17.57 -3.38 -9.72
N THR A 210 -17.37 -2.21 -9.10
CA THR A 210 -17.15 -0.95 -9.81
C THR A 210 -15.74 -0.41 -9.56
N SER A 211 -15.24 0.36 -10.53
CA SER A 211 -14.02 1.14 -10.35
C SER A 211 -14.15 2.10 -9.17
N GLN A 212 -13.05 2.31 -8.44
CA GLN A 212 -12.99 3.17 -7.27
C GLN A 212 -12.21 4.45 -7.59
N TYR A 213 -12.71 5.59 -7.11
CA TYR A 213 -12.11 6.90 -7.29
C TYR A 213 -11.73 7.51 -5.95
N ASN A 214 -10.83 8.48 -5.97
CA ASN A 214 -10.31 9.14 -4.78
C ASN A 214 -9.75 8.14 -3.77
N VAL A 215 -8.95 7.20 -4.28
CA VAL A 215 -8.23 6.19 -3.49
C VAL A 215 -6.79 6.59 -3.28
N GLY A 216 -6.18 6.14 -2.20
CA GLY A 216 -4.77 6.35 -1.89
C GLY A 216 -4.02 5.04 -1.83
N ALA A 217 -2.75 5.05 -2.21
CA ALA A 217 -1.86 3.92 -2.02
C ALA A 217 -0.43 4.39 -1.72
N ASN A 218 0.22 3.64 -0.83
CA ASN A 218 1.62 3.82 -0.52
C ASN A 218 2.34 2.49 -0.71
N PHE A 219 3.55 2.53 -1.27
CA PHE A 219 4.28 1.34 -1.67
C PHE A 219 5.68 1.33 -1.06
N ILE A 220 6.04 0.21 -0.47
CA ILE A 220 7.40 -0.05 0.03
C ILE A 220 7.83 -1.41 -0.54
N PHE A 221 8.60 -1.36 -1.61
CA PHE A 221 9.15 -2.54 -2.26
C PHE A 221 10.62 -2.66 -1.89
N VAL A 222 10.99 -3.73 -1.23
CA VAL A 222 12.38 -4.02 -0.90
C VAL A 222 12.80 -5.34 -1.53
N SER A 223 14.01 -5.40 -2.07
CA SER A 223 14.51 -6.61 -2.71
C SER A 223 16.03 -6.62 -2.82
N THR A 224 16.54 -7.74 -3.32
CA THR A 224 17.86 -7.81 -3.94
C THR A 224 17.75 -7.48 -5.43
N ALA A 225 18.89 -7.13 -6.06
CA ALA A 225 18.93 -6.88 -7.50
C ALA A 225 19.04 -8.19 -8.33
N GLU A 226 18.90 -9.36 -7.70
CA GLU A 226 19.09 -10.67 -8.34
C GLU A 226 18.15 -10.89 -9.53
N PHE A 227 16.90 -10.40 -9.46
CA PHE A 227 15.94 -10.53 -10.55
C PHE A 227 16.37 -9.79 -11.83
N LEU A 228 17.26 -8.80 -11.73
CA LEU A 228 17.81 -8.04 -12.87
C LEU A 228 18.96 -8.78 -13.59
N LYS A 229 19.41 -9.93 -13.09
CA LYS A 229 20.39 -10.79 -13.78
C LYS A 229 19.80 -11.43 -15.03
N ASP A 230 18.48 -11.65 -15.08
CA ASP A 230 17.78 -12.05 -16.28
C ASP A 230 17.64 -10.81 -17.20
N TRP A 231 18.32 -10.86 -18.36
CA TRP A 231 18.36 -9.72 -19.26
C TRP A 231 16.99 -9.36 -19.86
N GLN A 232 16.10 -10.34 -20.06
CA GLN A 232 14.74 -10.09 -20.58
C GLN A 232 13.90 -9.37 -19.53
N VAL A 233 13.97 -9.80 -18.28
CA VAL A 233 13.35 -9.15 -17.15
C VAL A 233 13.90 -7.74 -16.99
N GLN A 234 15.22 -7.58 -17.07
CA GLN A 234 15.88 -6.29 -16.96
C GLN A 234 15.41 -5.30 -18.02
N GLN A 235 15.39 -5.69 -19.30
CA GLN A 235 14.93 -4.82 -20.37
C GLN A 235 13.48 -4.37 -20.21
N ARG A 236 12.58 -5.29 -19.85
CA ARG A 236 11.17 -4.98 -19.66
C ARG A 236 10.96 -4.13 -18.42
N TYR A 237 11.68 -4.39 -17.35
CA TYR A 237 11.67 -3.58 -16.15
C TYR A 237 12.09 -2.14 -16.47
N GLN A 238 13.20 -1.95 -17.19
CA GLN A 238 13.68 -0.63 -17.61
C GLN A 238 12.64 0.10 -18.48
N SER A 239 12.10 -0.58 -19.50
CA SER A 239 11.07 0.01 -20.37
C SER A 239 9.81 0.41 -19.59
N SER A 240 9.36 -0.41 -18.64
CA SER A 240 8.22 -0.09 -17.80
C SER A 240 8.53 1.06 -16.83
N PHE A 241 9.75 1.14 -16.34
CA PHE A 241 10.23 2.24 -15.51
C PHE A 241 10.20 3.57 -16.27
N GLU A 242 10.72 3.61 -17.49
CA GLU A 242 10.66 4.78 -18.36
C GLU A 242 9.21 5.15 -18.72
N GLY A 243 8.32 4.16 -18.80
CA GLY A 243 6.91 4.31 -19.15
C GLY A 243 6.01 4.91 -18.06
N GLY A 244 6.49 5.15 -16.82
CA GLY A 244 5.67 5.82 -15.81
C GLY A 244 5.91 5.42 -14.35
N ILE A 245 6.36 4.21 -14.06
CA ILE A 245 6.63 3.77 -12.68
C ILE A 245 7.74 4.63 -12.05
N ALA A 246 8.80 4.91 -12.78
CA ALA A 246 9.94 5.72 -12.33
C ALA A 246 9.57 7.16 -11.95
N ARG A 247 8.46 7.68 -12.49
CA ARG A 247 7.98 9.03 -12.15
C ARG A 247 7.22 9.08 -10.84
N ARG A 248 6.83 7.89 -10.32
CA ARG A 248 5.93 7.75 -9.17
C ARG A 248 6.56 7.10 -7.96
N LEU A 249 7.59 6.28 -8.17
CA LEU A 249 8.30 5.57 -7.10
C LEU A 249 9.73 6.09 -6.97
N LEU A 250 10.14 6.38 -5.75
CA LEU A 250 11.53 6.67 -5.44
C LEU A 250 12.34 5.37 -5.56
N TYR A 251 13.44 5.43 -6.29
CA TYR A 251 14.27 4.25 -6.56
C TYR A 251 15.67 4.40 -5.98
N VAL A 252 16.10 3.41 -5.23
CA VAL A 252 17.49 3.33 -4.73
C VAL A 252 18.06 1.94 -4.99
N ASN A 253 19.20 1.93 -5.63
CA ASN A 253 20.06 0.74 -5.74
C ASN A 253 21.28 0.94 -4.82
N CYS A 254 21.34 0.18 -3.74
CA CYS A 254 22.40 0.30 -2.76
C CYS A 254 23.64 -0.48 -3.24
N PRO A 255 24.82 0.13 -3.26
CA PRO A 255 26.05 -0.59 -3.53
C PRO A 255 26.30 -1.68 -2.47
N PRO A 256 27.17 -2.65 -2.75
CA PRO A 256 27.63 -3.61 -1.76
C PRO A 256 28.18 -2.92 -0.51
N ILE A 257 27.89 -3.50 0.67
CA ILE A 257 28.26 -2.95 1.98
C ILE A 257 29.80 -2.73 2.05
N ASP A 258 30.58 -3.60 1.42
CA ASP A 258 32.06 -3.51 1.39
C ASP A 258 32.60 -2.25 0.69
N LYS A 259 31.77 -1.52 -0.06
CA LYS A 259 32.12 -0.25 -0.73
C LYS A 259 31.69 1.00 0.03
N LEU A 260 30.99 0.83 1.16
CA LEU A 260 30.52 1.96 1.98
C LEU A 260 31.53 2.38 3.06
N HIS A 261 32.59 1.60 3.25
CA HIS A 261 33.64 1.83 4.26
C HIS A 261 34.98 2.29 3.67
N THR A 262 35.01 2.65 2.38
CA THR A 262 36.16 3.31 1.74
C THR A 262 35.76 4.73 1.31
#